data_67ff304ba1b0244dc72e80db0215f5d0
#
_entry.id   67ff304ba1b0244dc72e80db0215f5d0
#
_cell.length_a   1.000
_cell.length_b   1.000
_cell.length_c   1.000
_cell.angle_alpha   90.00
_cell.angle_beta   90.00
_cell.angle_gamma   90.00
#
_symmetry.space_group_name_H-M   'P 1'
#
loop_
_entity.id
_entity.type
_entity.pdbx_description
1 polymer ?
#
loop_
_entity_poly.entity_id
_entity_poly.type
_entity_poly.pdbx_seq_one_letter_code
_entity_poly.pdbx_strand_id
1 'polypeptide(L)'
;DFDWADMIDKEDKVRLLIDPTSTYAKSAAAAMGRAMDEVIVDAIRGISFTGETGTTQVALPAGQKITPGAGGLTLAKLISAKKILDLKDIDNEGRYIAVTSEQLEDLLNNTTVTSSDWNSVKALVQGEIETFLGFNFIRVDGLRTDGTTKILPIISGSDRAVVAWQKDQVVLGMGAQPSARISERADKNYATQVFY
;
A
#
# COMPACT_ATOMS: atom_id res chain seq x y z
N ASP A 1 8.60 -1.34 -15.61
CA ASP A 1 7.91 -0.19 -16.19
C ASP A 1 6.41 -0.44 -16.14
N PHE A 2 5.67 0.61 -15.75
CA PHE A 2 4.20 0.58 -15.75
C PHE A 2 3.72 1.66 -16.69
N ASP A 3 2.80 1.32 -17.56
CA ASP A 3 2.12 2.25 -18.45
C ASP A 3 0.62 1.97 -18.45
N TRP A 4 -0.16 3.00 -18.64
CA TRP A 4 -1.61 2.93 -18.76
C TRP A 4 -2.03 3.74 -19.96
N ALA A 5 -2.82 3.16 -20.85
CA ALA A 5 -3.34 3.84 -22.00
C ALA A 5 -4.80 3.46 -22.25
N ASP A 6 -5.61 4.45 -22.57
CA ASP A 6 -6.98 4.25 -22.98
C ASP A 6 -7.35 5.19 -24.13
N MET A 7 -8.36 4.84 -24.92
CA MET A 7 -8.84 5.62 -26.03
C MET A 7 -10.31 5.98 -25.86
N ILE A 8 -10.62 7.24 -26.12
CA ILE A 8 -11.99 7.78 -26.10
C ILE A 8 -12.38 8.12 -27.52
N ASP A 9 -13.38 7.40 -28.05
CA ASP A 9 -13.88 7.64 -29.39
C ASP A 9 -14.56 9.01 -29.51
N LYS A 10 -14.44 9.60 -30.69
CA LYS A 10 -15.01 10.92 -30.98
C LYS A 10 -16.54 10.94 -30.83
N GLU A 11 -17.19 9.83 -31.16
CA GLU A 11 -18.64 9.68 -31.05
C GLU A 11 -19.11 9.65 -29.59
N ASP A 12 -18.35 9.02 -28.72
CA ASP A 12 -18.63 8.96 -27.27
C ASP A 12 -18.42 10.33 -26.61
N LYS A 13 -17.44 11.09 -27.05
CA LYS A 13 -17.24 12.48 -26.60
C LYS A 13 -18.43 13.39 -26.90
N VAL A 14 -19.08 13.19 -28.03
CA VAL A 14 -20.28 13.96 -28.42
C VAL A 14 -21.52 13.55 -27.65
N ARG A 15 -21.60 12.29 -27.24
CA ARG A 15 -22.72 11.76 -26.44
C ARG A 15 -22.64 12.11 -24.96
N LEU A 16 -21.46 12.40 -24.45
CA LEU A 16 -21.24 12.74 -23.05
C LEU A 16 -21.36 14.26 -22.85
N LEU A 17 -22.19 14.67 -21.91
CA LEU A 17 -22.34 16.07 -21.49
C LEU A 17 -21.09 16.64 -20.81
N ILE A 18 -20.17 15.78 -20.36
CA ILE A 18 -18.95 16.12 -19.65
C ILE A 18 -17.77 15.48 -20.39
N ASP A 19 -16.67 16.21 -20.57
CA ASP A 19 -15.44 15.68 -21.17
C ASP A 19 -14.84 14.60 -20.24
N PRO A 20 -14.80 13.31 -20.66
CA PRO A 20 -14.31 12.22 -19.83
C PRO A 20 -12.79 12.25 -19.63
N THR A 21 -12.05 13.01 -20.39
CA THR A 21 -10.58 13.05 -20.43
C THR A 21 -9.97 13.28 -19.04
N SER A 22 -10.54 14.19 -18.25
CA SER A 22 -10.08 14.49 -16.89
C SER A 22 -10.34 13.35 -15.91
N THR A 23 -11.44 12.62 -16.09
CA THR A 23 -11.80 11.47 -15.26
C THR A 23 -10.86 10.29 -15.53
N TYR A 24 -10.56 10.03 -16.80
CA TYR A 24 -9.59 9.00 -17.21
C TYR A 24 -8.18 9.31 -16.69
N ALA A 25 -7.73 10.56 -16.77
CA ALA A 25 -6.43 10.96 -16.24
C ALA A 25 -6.34 10.77 -14.72
N LYS A 26 -7.41 11.09 -13.97
CA LYS A 26 -7.46 10.82 -12.51
C LYS A 26 -7.43 9.33 -12.19
N SER A 27 -8.16 8.52 -12.97
CA SER A 27 -8.18 7.07 -12.81
C SER A 27 -6.80 6.47 -13.09
N ALA A 28 -6.12 6.94 -14.14
CA ALA A 28 -4.77 6.53 -14.49
C ALA A 28 -3.75 6.88 -13.38
N ALA A 29 -3.82 8.10 -12.85
CA ALA A 29 -2.97 8.53 -11.74
C ALA A 29 -3.19 7.65 -10.49
N ALA A 30 -4.44 7.31 -10.17
CA ALA A 30 -4.76 6.43 -9.07
C ALA A 30 -4.27 4.99 -9.30
N ALA A 31 -4.34 4.49 -10.53
CA ALA A 31 -3.82 3.17 -10.89
C ALA A 31 -2.29 3.12 -10.75
N MET A 32 -1.60 4.15 -11.22
CA MET A 32 -0.15 4.26 -11.09
C MET A 32 0.29 4.38 -9.62
N GLY A 33 -0.45 5.12 -8.79
CA GLY A 33 -0.22 5.17 -7.34
C GLY A 33 -0.29 3.77 -6.70
N ARG A 34 -1.32 2.98 -7.05
CA ARG A 34 -1.44 1.59 -6.56
C ARG A 34 -0.29 0.69 -7.04
N ALA A 35 0.19 0.87 -8.26
CA ALA A 35 1.35 0.12 -8.77
C ALA A 35 2.63 0.45 -7.99
N MET A 36 2.83 1.71 -7.60
CA MET A 36 3.95 2.11 -6.73
C MET A 36 3.83 1.49 -5.33
N ASP A 37 2.63 1.52 -4.74
CA ASP A 37 2.38 0.89 -3.43
C ASP A 37 2.66 -0.62 -3.46
N GLU A 38 2.29 -1.29 -4.55
CA GLU A 38 2.57 -2.71 -4.78
C GLU A 38 4.08 -2.99 -4.76
N VAL A 39 4.86 -2.20 -5.50
CA VAL A 39 6.32 -2.33 -5.55
C VAL A 39 6.95 -2.12 -4.16
N ILE A 40 6.49 -1.12 -3.40
CA ILE A 40 7.00 -0.83 -2.06
C ILE A 40 6.70 -1.99 -1.10
N VAL A 41 5.47 -2.49 -1.08
CA VAL A 41 5.07 -3.59 -0.20
C VAL A 41 5.80 -4.88 -0.54
N ASP A 42 5.98 -5.17 -1.82
CA ASP A 42 6.71 -6.35 -2.27
C ASP A 42 8.21 -6.25 -1.93
N ALA A 43 8.81 -5.06 -2.06
CA ALA A 43 10.20 -4.82 -1.67
C ALA A 43 10.42 -5.03 -0.16
N ILE A 44 9.54 -4.51 0.69
CA ILE A 44 9.66 -4.68 2.16
C ILE A 44 9.57 -6.16 2.56
N ARG A 45 8.76 -6.95 1.87
CA ARG A 45 8.51 -8.37 2.18
C ARG A 45 9.43 -9.34 1.44
N GLY A 46 10.01 -8.88 0.35
CA GLY A 46 10.76 -9.68 -0.59
C GLY A 46 12.19 -10.00 -0.16
N ILE A 47 12.96 -10.39 -1.15
CA ILE A 47 14.40 -10.64 -1.03
C ILE A 47 15.12 -9.37 -1.42
N SER A 48 15.96 -8.85 -0.54
CA SER A 48 16.86 -7.74 -0.85
C SER A 48 18.11 -8.25 -1.54
N PHE A 49 18.63 -7.47 -2.46
CA PHE A 49 19.87 -7.75 -3.16
C PHE A 49 20.96 -6.82 -2.62
N THR A 50 22.07 -7.39 -2.17
CA THR A 50 23.19 -6.67 -1.57
C THR A 50 24.50 -7.04 -2.27
N GLY A 51 25.60 -6.38 -1.85
CA GLY A 51 26.92 -6.53 -2.42
C GLY A 51 27.20 -5.53 -3.55
N GLU A 52 28.44 -5.37 -3.91
CA GLU A 52 28.91 -4.41 -4.92
C GLU A 52 28.20 -4.58 -6.29
N THR A 53 27.92 -5.81 -6.66
CA THR A 53 27.22 -6.16 -7.92
C THR A 53 25.71 -6.37 -7.76
N GLY A 54 25.16 -6.24 -6.53
CA GLY A 54 23.75 -6.48 -6.26
C GLY A 54 23.28 -7.93 -6.52
N THR A 55 24.18 -8.90 -6.39
CA THR A 55 23.86 -10.32 -6.68
C THR A 55 23.62 -11.16 -5.44
N THR A 56 24.00 -10.68 -4.25
CA THR A 56 23.82 -11.41 -2.99
C THR A 56 22.40 -11.25 -2.49
N GLN A 57 21.64 -12.32 -2.46
CA GLN A 57 20.26 -12.35 -1.97
C GLN A 57 20.21 -12.43 -0.45
N VAL A 58 19.49 -11.50 0.17
CA VAL A 58 19.24 -11.47 1.62
C VAL A 58 17.74 -11.41 1.88
N ALA A 59 17.20 -12.48 2.45
CA ALA A 59 15.81 -12.52 2.87
C ALA A 59 15.61 -11.75 4.19
N LEU A 60 14.39 -11.24 4.40
CA LEU A 60 14.04 -10.62 5.69
C LEU A 60 14.31 -11.62 6.84
N PRO A 61 15.12 -11.25 7.86
CA PRO A 61 15.48 -12.14 8.95
C PRO A 61 14.26 -12.67 9.72
N ALA A 62 14.31 -13.91 10.19
CA ALA A 62 13.21 -14.52 10.93
C ALA A 62 12.84 -13.71 12.20
N GLY A 63 13.83 -13.08 12.86
CA GLY A 63 13.58 -12.22 14.02
C GLY A 63 12.86 -10.91 13.73
N GLN A 64 12.65 -10.57 12.46
CA GLN A 64 11.86 -9.41 12.01
C GLN A 64 10.48 -9.83 11.47
N LYS A 65 10.13 -11.11 11.59
CA LYS A 65 8.83 -11.66 11.19
C LYS A 65 8.05 -12.06 12.42
N ILE A 66 6.81 -11.62 12.48
CA ILE A 66 5.85 -12.05 13.52
C ILE A 66 4.92 -13.06 12.88
N THR A 67 4.87 -14.26 13.47
CA THR A 67 4.01 -15.35 12.99
C THR A 67 2.55 -14.95 13.11
N PRO A 68 1.70 -15.24 12.11
CA PRO A 68 0.29 -14.85 12.16
C PRO A 68 -0.43 -15.44 13.39
N GLY A 69 -0.32 -16.71 13.66
CA GLY A 69 -1.03 -17.36 14.77
C GLY A 69 -2.56 -17.20 14.66
N ALA A 70 -3.29 -17.51 15.74
CA ALA A 70 -4.72 -17.31 15.78
C ALA A 70 -5.11 -15.84 16.09
N GLY A 71 -6.28 -15.39 15.61
CA GLY A 71 -6.91 -14.13 16.01
C GLY A 71 -6.50 -12.87 15.24
N GLY A 72 -6.00 -13.01 14.01
CA GLY A 72 -5.71 -11.87 13.15
C GLY A 72 -4.70 -10.88 13.73
N LEU A 73 -4.89 -9.58 13.53
CA LEU A 73 -4.05 -8.53 14.11
C LEU A 73 -4.47 -8.25 15.56
N THR A 74 -3.56 -8.48 16.50
CA THR A 74 -3.79 -8.28 17.94
C THR A 74 -2.88 -7.18 18.50
N LEU A 75 -3.28 -6.60 19.64
CA LEU A 75 -2.47 -5.64 20.37
C LEU A 75 -1.09 -6.21 20.74
N ALA A 76 -1.03 -7.48 21.13
CA ALA A 76 0.22 -8.17 21.46
C ALA A 76 1.19 -8.22 20.26
N LYS A 77 0.67 -8.40 19.04
CA LYS A 77 1.50 -8.37 17.81
C LYS A 77 2.04 -6.97 17.52
N LEU A 78 1.24 -5.93 17.75
CA LEU A 78 1.70 -4.53 17.62
C LEU A 78 2.80 -4.20 18.62
N ILE A 79 2.64 -4.62 19.88
CA ILE A 79 3.68 -4.46 20.92
C ILE A 79 4.94 -5.22 20.52
N SER A 80 4.81 -6.43 19.97
CA SER A 80 5.94 -7.21 19.48
C SER A 80 6.64 -6.54 18.31
N ALA A 81 5.90 -5.94 17.37
CA ALA A 81 6.46 -5.18 16.26
C ALA A 81 7.24 -3.96 16.77
N LYS A 82 6.67 -3.21 17.72
CA LYS A 82 7.35 -2.09 18.37
C LYS A 82 8.66 -2.54 19.02
N LYS A 83 8.60 -3.62 19.80
CA LYS A 83 9.79 -4.19 20.46
C LYS A 83 10.90 -4.58 19.46
N ILE A 84 10.55 -5.13 18.29
CA ILE A 84 11.52 -5.48 17.25
C ILE A 84 12.25 -4.24 16.73
N LEU A 85 11.52 -3.14 16.49
CA LEU A 85 12.10 -1.88 16.05
C LEU A 85 12.97 -1.23 17.14
N ASP A 86 12.51 -1.24 18.39
CA ASP A 86 13.24 -0.69 19.54
C ASP A 86 14.55 -1.44 19.79
N LEU A 87 14.55 -2.79 19.66
CA LEU A 87 15.76 -3.60 19.77
C LEU A 87 16.81 -3.35 18.69
N LYS A 88 16.42 -2.71 17.59
CA LYS A 88 17.30 -2.31 16.49
C LYS A 88 17.73 -0.85 16.57
N ASP A 89 17.39 -0.17 17.67
CA ASP A 89 17.70 1.25 17.90
C ASP A 89 17.20 2.17 16.78
N ILE A 90 15.99 1.85 16.27
CA ILE A 90 15.32 2.62 15.23
C ILE A 90 14.49 3.71 15.90
N ASP A 91 14.62 4.94 15.42
CA ASP A 91 13.88 6.09 15.93
C ASP A 91 12.38 5.84 16.08
N ASN A 92 11.81 6.41 17.14
CA ASN A 92 10.37 6.32 17.40
C ASN A 92 9.53 7.20 16.46
N GLU A 93 10.15 8.22 15.87
CA GLU A 93 9.48 9.11 14.92
C GLU A 93 9.41 8.48 13.52
N GLY A 94 8.31 8.74 12.82
CA GLY A 94 8.14 8.29 11.44
C GLY A 94 8.01 6.78 11.28
N ARG A 95 7.50 6.07 12.29
CA ARG A 95 7.14 4.66 12.18
C ARG A 95 5.77 4.53 11.56
N TYR A 96 5.67 3.78 10.49
CA TYR A 96 4.45 3.52 9.76
C TYR A 96 4.08 2.05 9.79
N ILE A 97 2.80 1.78 9.69
CA ILE A 97 2.27 0.43 9.57
C ILE A 97 1.15 0.41 8.53
N ALA A 98 1.28 -0.45 7.53
CA ALA A 98 0.25 -0.66 6.52
C ALA A 98 -0.67 -1.80 6.92
N VAL A 99 -1.97 -1.52 6.98
CA VAL A 99 -3.03 -2.44 7.37
C VAL A 99 -4.20 -2.35 6.41
N THR A 100 -5.02 -3.38 6.38
CA THR A 100 -6.32 -3.37 5.70
C THR A 100 -7.45 -3.17 6.69
N SER A 101 -8.65 -2.91 6.19
CA SER A 101 -9.87 -2.80 7.00
C SER A 101 -10.15 -4.08 7.81
N GLU A 102 -9.81 -5.27 7.28
CA GLU A 102 -9.95 -6.56 7.97
C GLU A 102 -9.14 -6.59 9.27
N GLN A 103 -7.89 -6.10 9.24
CA GLN A 103 -7.02 -6.08 10.41
C GLN A 103 -7.42 -5.01 11.44
N LEU A 104 -8.04 -3.93 11.01
CA LEU A 104 -8.63 -2.96 11.93
C LEU A 104 -9.86 -3.53 12.62
N GLU A 105 -10.65 -4.34 11.94
CA GLU A 105 -11.76 -5.11 12.53
C GLU A 105 -11.23 -6.10 13.57
N ASP A 106 -10.15 -6.83 13.28
CA ASP A 106 -9.50 -7.75 14.23
C ASP A 106 -9.09 -7.04 15.52
N LEU A 107 -8.53 -5.82 15.40
CA LEU A 107 -8.15 -5.03 16.57
C LEU A 107 -9.37 -4.63 17.41
N LEU A 108 -10.49 -4.28 16.79
CA LEU A 108 -11.74 -3.97 17.49
C LEU A 108 -12.33 -5.19 18.21
N ASN A 109 -12.24 -6.35 17.58
CA ASN A 109 -12.77 -7.60 18.15
C ASN A 109 -11.86 -8.21 19.21
N ASN A 110 -10.68 -7.65 19.45
CA ASN A 110 -9.73 -8.16 20.40
C ASN A 110 -10.19 -7.88 21.84
N THR A 111 -10.60 -8.93 22.55
CA THR A 111 -11.13 -8.86 23.92
C THR A 111 -10.09 -8.51 24.98
N THR A 112 -8.79 -8.49 24.65
CA THR A 112 -7.71 -8.13 25.58
C THR A 112 -7.47 -6.63 25.69
N VAL A 113 -8.17 -5.83 24.89
CA VAL A 113 -8.09 -4.36 24.91
C VAL A 113 -8.83 -3.84 26.11
N THR A 114 -8.15 -3.06 26.97
CA THR A 114 -8.77 -2.42 28.15
C THR A 114 -9.73 -1.31 27.71
N SER A 115 -10.62 -0.86 28.60
CA SER A 115 -11.60 0.19 28.27
C SER A 115 -10.96 1.47 27.73
N SER A 116 -9.78 1.85 28.22
CA SER A 116 -9.01 3.00 27.73
C SER A 116 -8.42 2.75 26.35
N ASP A 117 -7.83 1.56 26.15
CA ASP A 117 -7.26 1.15 24.86
C ASP A 117 -8.36 0.96 23.81
N TRP A 118 -9.54 0.47 24.24
CA TRP A 118 -10.70 0.34 23.37
C TRP A 118 -11.12 1.67 22.75
N ASN A 119 -11.16 2.73 23.51
CA ASN A 119 -11.50 4.06 22.99
C ASN A 119 -10.46 4.55 21.95
N SER A 120 -9.17 4.29 22.20
CA SER A 120 -8.11 4.64 21.26
C SER A 120 -8.18 3.82 19.98
N VAL A 121 -8.43 2.53 20.09
CA VAL A 121 -8.60 1.63 18.90
C VAL A 121 -9.85 2.01 18.13
N LYS A 122 -10.95 2.35 18.81
CA LYS A 122 -12.18 2.82 18.17
C LYS A 122 -11.96 4.11 17.40
N ALA A 123 -11.28 5.10 17.99
CA ALA A 123 -10.94 6.34 17.32
C ALA A 123 -10.02 6.13 16.11
N LEU A 124 -9.06 5.19 16.19
CA LEU A 124 -8.22 4.79 15.08
C LEU A 124 -9.04 4.20 13.92
N VAL A 125 -9.96 3.30 14.20
CA VAL A 125 -10.79 2.66 13.18
C VAL A 125 -11.78 3.66 12.56
N GLN A 126 -12.29 4.59 13.35
CA GLN A 126 -13.14 5.68 12.86
C GLN A 126 -12.37 6.73 12.07
N GLY A 127 -11.03 6.70 12.09
CA GLY A 127 -10.18 7.66 11.40
C GLY A 127 -10.05 9.01 12.14
N GLU A 128 -10.41 9.07 13.40
CA GLU A 128 -10.26 10.27 14.24
C GLU A 128 -8.82 10.47 14.68
N ILE A 129 -8.06 9.37 14.83
CA ILE A 129 -6.62 9.39 15.11
C ILE A 129 -5.89 8.53 14.08
N GLU A 130 -4.70 8.95 13.71
CA GLU A 130 -3.85 8.22 12.75
C GLU A 130 -2.73 7.44 13.45
N THR A 131 -2.45 7.77 14.71
CA THR A 131 -1.33 7.21 15.49
C THR A 131 -1.82 6.35 16.65
N PHE A 132 -1.28 5.13 16.74
CA PHE A 132 -1.51 4.23 17.88
C PHE A 132 -0.25 3.44 18.20
N LEU A 133 0.11 3.34 19.49
CA LEU A 133 1.34 2.68 19.97
C LEU A 133 2.65 3.19 19.34
N GLY A 134 2.67 4.42 18.85
CA GLY A 134 3.83 5.00 18.17
C GLY A 134 3.96 4.63 16.69
N PHE A 135 2.95 4.00 16.10
CA PHE A 135 2.83 3.79 14.67
C PHE A 135 1.81 4.72 14.03
N ASN A 136 2.14 5.26 12.88
CA ASN A 136 1.19 5.91 11.99
C ASN A 136 0.53 4.84 11.12
N PHE A 137 -0.78 4.71 11.20
CA PHE A 137 -1.53 3.70 10.47
C PHE A 137 -1.89 4.19 9.08
N ILE A 138 -1.51 3.41 8.06
CA ILE A 138 -1.87 3.65 6.67
C ILE A 138 -2.82 2.53 6.24
N ARG A 139 -4.04 2.90 5.83
CA ARG A 139 -5.01 1.94 5.30
C ARG A 139 -4.73 1.66 3.83
N VAL A 140 -4.44 0.40 3.50
CA VAL A 140 -4.12 -0.07 2.16
C VAL A 140 -5.08 -1.19 1.77
N ASP A 141 -6.27 -0.82 1.28
CA ASP A 141 -7.29 -1.76 0.79
C ASP A 141 -7.28 -1.91 -0.74
N GLY A 142 -6.38 -1.21 -1.43
CA GLY A 142 -6.28 -1.23 -2.89
C GLY A 142 -5.99 -2.61 -3.48
N LEU A 143 -6.44 -2.80 -4.71
CA LEU A 143 -6.09 -3.99 -5.50
C LEU A 143 -4.75 -3.78 -6.20
N ARG A 144 -4.02 -4.87 -6.39
CA ARG A 144 -2.80 -4.94 -7.20
C ARG A 144 -3.12 -4.64 -8.67
N THR A 145 -2.09 -4.54 -9.46
CA THR A 145 -2.20 -4.35 -10.91
C THR A 145 -2.92 -5.51 -11.62
N ASP A 146 -2.99 -6.69 -10.99
CA ASP A 146 -3.77 -7.84 -11.48
C ASP A 146 -5.30 -7.64 -11.36
N GLY A 147 -5.75 -6.60 -10.67
CA GLY A 147 -7.17 -6.28 -10.46
C GLY A 147 -7.94 -7.23 -9.55
N THR A 148 -7.30 -8.24 -8.98
CA THR A 148 -7.95 -9.31 -8.20
C THR A 148 -7.42 -9.44 -6.78
N THR A 149 -6.12 -9.36 -6.59
CA THR A 149 -5.50 -9.49 -5.27
C THR A 149 -5.30 -8.13 -4.61
N LYS A 150 -5.36 -8.07 -3.29
CA LYS A 150 -5.04 -6.82 -2.56
C LYS A 150 -3.52 -6.60 -2.51
N ILE A 151 -3.10 -5.34 -2.44
CA ILE A 151 -1.68 -4.92 -2.31
C ILE A 151 -1.02 -5.62 -1.12
N LEU A 152 -1.71 -5.71 0.02
CA LEU A 152 -1.30 -6.54 1.15
C LEU A 152 -1.84 -7.97 0.95
N PRO A 153 -1.02 -8.94 0.48
CA PRO A 153 -1.50 -10.26 0.10
C PRO A 153 -1.76 -11.16 1.30
N ILE A 154 -2.51 -12.23 1.07
CA ILE A 154 -2.69 -13.32 2.02
C ILE A 154 -1.37 -14.09 2.13
N ILE A 155 -0.93 -14.38 3.36
CA ILE A 155 0.29 -15.14 3.67
C ILE A 155 -0.03 -16.61 3.91
N SER A 156 -1.09 -16.89 4.68
CA SER A 156 -1.49 -18.24 5.06
C SER A 156 -2.97 -18.27 5.43
N GLY A 157 -3.72 -19.20 4.88
CA GLY A 157 -5.16 -19.32 5.16
C GLY A 157 -5.92 -18.02 4.86
N SER A 158 -6.44 -17.37 5.88
CA SER A 158 -7.08 -16.05 5.82
C SER A 158 -6.16 -14.91 6.30
N ASP A 159 -4.96 -15.21 6.79
CA ASP A 159 -4.06 -14.23 7.37
C ASP A 159 -3.41 -13.36 6.30
N ARG A 160 -3.64 -12.06 6.39
CA ARG A 160 -3.12 -11.05 5.47
C ARG A 160 -1.83 -10.41 6.00
N ALA A 161 -0.94 -10.05 5.09
CA ALA A 161 0.29 -9.36 5.43
C ALA A 161 0.02 -8.01 6.11
N VAL A 162 0.79 -7.72 7.14
CA VAL A 162 0.96 -6.40 7.73
C VAL A 162 2.43 -6.05 7.62
N VAL A 163 2.76 -4.85 7.16
CA VAL A 163 4.13 -4.38 7.08
C VAL A 163 4.30 -3.13 7.92
N ALA A 164 5.38 -3.10 8.71
CA ALA A 164 5.75 -1.96 9.52
C ALA A 164 7.18 -1.53 9.17
N TRP A 165 7.39 -0.23 9.05
CA TRP A 165 8.70 0.34 8.70
C TRP A 165 8.89 1.72 9.33
N GLN A 166 10.12 2.20 9.30
CA GLN A 166 10.45 3.58 9.61
C GLN A 166 10.71 4.33 8.30
N LYS A 167 10.27 5.57 8.23
CA LYS A 167 10.22 6.41 7.02
C LYS A 167 11.56 6.44 6.27
N ASP A 168 12.67 6.62 6.98
CA ASP A 168 13.98 6.83 6.37
C ASP A 168 14.67 5.52 5.94
N GLN A 169 14.07 4.35 6.29
CA GLN A 169 14.61 3.04 5.93
C GLN A 169 14.06 2.48 4.62
N VAL A 170 13.04 3.12 4.05
CA VAL A 170 12.44 2.71 2.78
C VAL A 170 12.53 3.85 1.79
N VAL A 171 13.22 3.61 0.68
CA VAL A 171 13.44 4.60 -0.39
C VAL A 171 12.91 4.04 -1.71
N LEU A 172 12.06 4.79 -2.38
CA LEU A 172 11.60 4.49 -3.73
C LEU A 172 12.46 5.28 -4.73
N GLY A 173 13.24 4.56 -5.53
CA GLY A 173 13.98 5.13 -6.67
C GLY A 173 13.10 5.12 -7.92
N MET A 174 12.83 6.30 -8.49
CA MET A 174 12.12 6.42 -9.76
C MET A 174 13.07 6.86 -10.86
N GLY A 175 13.16 6.07 -11.95
CA GLY A 175 13.97 6.41 -13.12
C GLY A 175 13.36 7.50 -13.97
N ALA A 176 12.01 7.62 -14.00
CA ALA A 176 11.26 8.69 -14.63
C ALA A 176 10.09 9.08 -13.73
N GLN A 177 9.73 10.36 -13.73
CA GLN A 177 8.53 10.81 -13.03
C GLN A 177 7.29 10.44 -13.84
N PRO A 178 6.18 10.06 -13.18
CA PRO A 178 4.91 9.81 -13.85
C PRO A 178 4.48 11.05 -14.65
N SER A 179 4.09 10.85 -15.89
CA SER A 179 3.65 11.94 -16.77
C SER A 179 2.42 11.52 -17.55
N ALA A 180 1.41 12.39 -17.59
CA ALA A 180 0.23 12.17 -18.39
C ALA A 180 0.37 12.85 -19.75
N ARG A 181 -0.02 12.18 -20.83
CA ARG A 181 -0.06 12.72 -22.17
C ARG A 181 -1.42 12.47 -22.79
N ILE A 182 -2.03 13.53 -23.28
CA ILE A 182 -3.28 13.46 -24.01
C ILE A 182 -2.98 13.87 -25.46
N SER A 183 -3.30 13.01 -26.41
CA SER A 183 -3.05 13.26 -27.83
C SER A 183 -4.16 12.67 -28.70
N GLU A 184 -4.39 13.26 -29.87
CA GLU A 184 -5.27 12.69 -30.87
C GLU A 184 -4.51 11.74 -31.79
N ARG A 185 -5.13 10.62 -32.09
CA ARG A 185 -4.58 9.59 -32.98
C ARG A 185 -5.24 9.65 -34.35
N ALA A 186 -4.50 10.12 -35.35
CA ALA A 186 -4.99 10.24 -36.74
C ALA A 186 -5.28 8.87 -37.37
N ASP A 187 -4.55 7.81 -36.96
CA ASP A 187 -4.73 6.45 -37.43
C ASP A 187 -5.98 5.74 -36.86
N LYS A 188 -6.62 6.35 -35.85
CA LYS A 188 -7.82 5.86 -35.17
C LYS A 188 -8.97 6.85 -35.21
N ASN A 189 -9.27 7.36 -36.40
CA ASN A 189 -10.36 8.31 -36.65
C ASN A 189 -10.32 9.54 -35.71
N TYR A 190 -9.11 10.02 -35.39
CA TYR A 190 -8.88 11.14 -34.46
C TYR A 190 -9.47 10.91 -33.06
N ALA A 191 -9.49 9.66 -32.61
CA ALA A 191 -9.82 9.35 -31.22
C ALA A 191 -8.80 9.97 -30.26
N THR A 192 -9.27 10.42 -29.10
CA THR A 192 -8.39 10.98 -28.06
C THR A 192 -7.77 9.85 -27.25
N GLN A 193 -6.44 9.74 -27.26
CA GLN A 193 -5.69 8.82 -26.43
C GLN A 193 -5.23 9.55 -25.17
N VAL A 194 -5.48 8.92 -24.01
CA VAL A 194 -4.88 9.29 -22.73
C VAL A 194 -3.81 8.25 -22.42
N PHE A 195 -2.59 8.70 -22.23
CA PHE A 195 -1.44 7.87 -21.87
C PHE A 195 -0.84 8.41 -20.58
N TYR A 196 -0.49 7.47 -19.65
CA TYR A 196 0.07 7.81 -18.37
C TYR A 196 1.25 6.87 -18.05
#